data_df205ca31961202acbb21476ba540842
#
_entry.id   df205ca31961202acbb21476ba540842
#
_cell.length_a   1.000
_cell.length_b   1.000
_cell.length_c   1.000
_cell.angle_alpha   90.00
_cell.angle_beta   90.00
_cell.angle_gamma   90.00
#
_symmetry.space_group_name_H-M   'P 1'
#
loop_
_entity.id
_entity.type
_entity.pdbx_description
1 polymer ?
#
loop_
_entity_poly.entity_id
_entity_poly.type
_entity_poly.pdbx_seq_one_letter_code
_entity_poly.pdbx_strand_id
1 'polypeptide(L)'
;MGTSAVIADDLSRTDLQRTDLLSGDSLRKNRHCPRRAAERSRLLATLASQALIAEAELTPKPGLVDRRGSGAHSDLSLDLMRLSATVLEPYFVAMSSTSVGRDADSVLRQELAAIGREAECLMYKVTCGINTHKGDIWNLGLLIAAAARRESQTVREIAAVAGAIARLPDRPQPELITHGDMVRNRYGATGARGEASNGFPHVVEFGLPMLRERRAAKCSEEICRLDALLSVMSQVDDTCVLYRGGSEALTLVKSGAEAILMAGGYGSAHGQTLMRELDGQLIARHISPGGSADLLAATIFLDTVEREQNEIAKDQSGWEERDGAA
;
A
#
# COMPACT_ATOMS: atom_id res chain seq x y z
N MET A 1 -65.95 43.57 20.26
CA MET A 1 -66.53 43.11 21.54
C MET A 1 -65.71 41.92 21.94
N GLY A 2 -64.90 41.99 22.80
CA GLY A 2 -64.84 42.10 24.24
C GLY A 2 -63.89 41.02 24.64
N THR A 3 -62.85 41.42 25.18
CA THR A 3 -62.33 41.45 26.56
C THR A 3 -61.78 40.08 27.06
N SER A 4 -60.54 40.09 27.34
CA SER A 4 -59.85 40.27 28.64
C SER A 4 -59.49 38.90 29.24
N ALA A 5 -58.40 38.64 29.71
CA ALA A 5 -57.31 39.11 30.53
C ALA A 5 -56.71 37.93 31.27
N VAL A 6 -55.41 37.87 31.30
CA VAL A 6 -54.53 37.71 32.47
C VAL A 6 -54.85 36.59 33.48
N ILE A 7 -53.93 35.64 33.66
CA ILE A 7 -53.27 35.41 34.97
C ILE A 7 -51.87 34.79 34.71
N ALA A 8 -50.85 35.48 35.21
CA ALA A 8 -49.51 35.04 35.49
C ALA A 8 -49.56 34.16 36.78
N ASP A 9 -48.71 33.17 36.90
CA ASP A 9 -47.65 33.19 37.91
C ASP A 9 -46.98 31.82 38.08
N ASP A 10 -45.67 31.90 38.15
CA ASP A 10 -44.83 31.18 39.12
C ASP A 10 -44.76 29.64 39.11
N LEU A 11 -43.77 29.10 38.40
CA LEU A 11 -43.09 27.91 38.90
C LEU A 11 -41.59 27.93 38.49
N SER A 12 -40.84 28.39 39.48
CA SER A 12 -39.50 27.99 39.91
C SER A 12 -38.40 27.66 38.87
N ARG A 13 -37.49 28.60 38.78
CA ARG A 13 -36.08 28.48 38.43
C ARG A 13 -35.35 27.48 39.32
N THR A 14 -35.36 26.17 39.03
CA THR A 14 -34.43 25.23 39.72
C THR A 14 -34.12 23.93 38.99
N ASP A 15 -34.62 23.67 37.75
CA ASP A 15 -34.33 22.40 37.07
C ASP A 15 -33.62 22.52 35.70
N LEU A 16 -33.00 23.67 35.37
CA LEU A 16 -32.30 23.93 34.12
C LEU A 16 -30.78 24.00 34.23
N GLN A 17 -30.18 23.43 35.29
CA GLN A 17 -28.71 23.48 35.48
C GLN A 17 -28.04 22.11 35.68
N ARG A 18 -28.60 21.00 35.19
CA ARG A 18 -27.95 19.68 35.38
C ARG A 18 -27.83 18.78 34.16
N THR A 19 -28.12 19.25 32.96
CA THR A 19 -28.00 18.44 31.71
C THR A 19 -26.96 18.93 30.69
N ASP A 20 -26.24 20.04 30.95
CA ASP A 20 -25.29 20.59 29.97
C ASP A 20 -23.81 20.36 30.31
N LEU A 21 -23.46 19.48 31.21
CA LEU A 21 -22.04 19.22 31.58
C LEU A 21 -21.47 17.90 31.11
N LEU A 22 -22.18 17.12 30.28
CA LEU A 22 -21.66 15.83 29.79
C LEU A 22 -21.58 15.71 28.24
N SER A 23 -21.92 16.74 27.47
CA SER A 23 -21.84 16.69 26.00
C SER A 23 -20.75 17.54 25.37
N GLY A 24 -20.09 18.41 26.16
CA GLY A 24 -19.10 19.37 25.64
C GLY A 24 -17.68 18.82 25.44
N ASP A 25 -17.30 17.81 26.17
CA ASP A 25 -15.89 17.35 26.20
C ASP A 25 -15.61 16.18 25.24
N SER A 26 -16.62 15.40 24.86
CA SER A 26 -16.47 14.34 23.84
C SER A 26 -16.38 14.88 22.41
N LEU A 27 -16.94 16.05 22.13
CA LEU A 27 -16.89 16.70 20.80
C LEU A 27 -15.62 17.52 20.57
N ARG A 28 -14.83 17.81 21.60
CA ARG A 28 -13.57 18.55 21.48
C ARG A 28 -12.35 17.67 21.20
N LYS A 29 -12.42 16.35 21.43
CA LYS A 29 -11.28 15.42 21.23
C LYS A 29 -11.09 14.96 19.79
N ASN A 30 -11.95 15.31 18.83
CA ASN A 30 -11.88 14.81 17.46
C ASN A 30 -11.74 15.91 16.39
N ARG A 31 -11.21 17.07 16.73
CA ARG A 31 -10.76 18.04 15.71
C ARG A 31 -9.34 17.66 15.30
N HIS A 32 -9.19 16.91 14.20
CA HIS A 32 -7.91 16.73 13.53
C HIS A 32 -7.24 18.10 13.40
N CYS A 33 -6.13 18.30 14.09
CA CYS A 33 -5.33 19.52 13.92
C CYS A 33 -4.85 19.51 12.45
N PRO A 34 -5.21 20.51 11.62
CA PRO A 34 -4.86 20.51 10.19
C PRO A 34 -3.35 20.32 9.94
N ARG A 35 -2.53 20.81 10.86
CA ARG A 35 -1.07 20.65 10.81
C ARG A 35 -0.67 19.16 10.98
N ARG A 36 -1.23 18.45 11.95
CA ARG A 36 -0.98 17.02 12.16
C ARG A 36 -1.41 16.18 10.96
N ALA A 37 -2.59 16.49 10.39
CA ALA A 37 -3.07 15.81 9.19
C ALA A 37 -2.13 16.01 8.00
N ALA A 38 -1.62 17.23 7.79
CA ALA A 38 -0.67 17.53 6.73
C ALA A 38 0.70 16.83 6.95
N GLU A 39 1.19 16.82 8.19
CA GLU A 39 2.44 16.12 8.57
C GLU A 39 2.30 14.62 8.32
N ARG A 40 1.19 14.00 8.74
CA ARG A 40 0.90 12.58 8.49
C ARG A 40 0.79 12.28 6.99
N SER A 41 0.14 13.14 6.22
CA SER A 41 0.02 12.94 4.77
C SER A 41 1.39 12.94 4.08
N ARG A 42 2.29 13.83 4.48
CA ARG A 42 3.67 13.83 3.98
C ARG A 42 4.42 12.58 4.41
N LEU A 43 4.31 12.19 5.69
CA LEU A 43 4.95 10.97 6.19
C LEU A 43 4.53 9.75 5.37
N LEU A 44 3.23 9.50 5.19
CA LEU A 44 2.74 8.36 4.43
C LEU A 44 3.23 8.37 2.98
N ALA A 45 3.29 9.54 2.34
CA ALA A 45 3.80 9.67 0.98
C ALA A 45 5.31 9.38 0.89
N THR A 46 6.09 9.89 1.84
CA THR A 46 7.53 9.61 1.93
C THR A 46 7.79 8.13 2.16
N LEU A 47 7.02 7.48 3.07
CA LEU A 47 7.15 6.03 3.30
C LEU A 47 6.81 5.22 2.05
N ALA A 48 5.82 5.63 1.26
CA ALA A 48 5.47 4.97 0.01
C ALA A 48 6.57 5.13 -1.05
N SER A 49 7.10 6.35 -1.25
CA SER A 49 8.21 6.60 -2.17
C SER A 49 9.46 5.81 -1.75
N GLN A 50 9.77 5.76 -0.46
CA GLN A 50 10.87 4.96 0.08
C GLN A 50 10.65 3.46 -0.10
N ALA A 51 9.41 2.97 0.00
CA ALA A 51 9.09 1.56 -0.25
C ALA A 51 9.35 1.17 -1.71
N LEU A 52 8.97 2.04 -2.67
CA LEU A 52 9.28 1.85 -4.09
C LEU A 52 10.80 1.80 -4.35
N ILE A 53 11.55 2.73 -3.77
CA ILE A 53 13.01 2.76 -3.91
C ILE A 53 13.64 1.52 -3.27
N ALA A 54 13.18 1.15 -2.08
CA ALA A 54 13.71 -0.01 -1.37
C ALA A 54 13.40 -1.34 -2.08
N GLU A 55 12.25 -1.44 -2.74
CA GLU A 55 11.91 -2.55 -3.62
C GLU A 55 12.86 -2.56 -4.83
N ALA A 56 12.97 -1.43 -5.56
CA ALA A 56 13.81 -1.35 -6.77
C ALA A 56 15.29 -1.68 -6.51
N GLU A 57 15.82 -1.27 -5.36
CA GLU A 57 17.22 -1.48 -4.96
C GLU A 57 17.52 -2.86 -4.38
N LEU A 58 16.50 -3.61 -3.95
CA LEU A 58 16.69 -4.95 -3.38
C LEU A 58 17.38 -5.86 -4.40
N THR A 59 18.43 -6.56 -3.97
CA THR A 59 19.31 -7.32 -4.86
C THR A 59 19.77 -8.62 -4.16
N PRO A 60 19.76 -9.78 -4.87
CA PRO A 60 19.33 -9.97 -6.25
C PRO A 60 17.83 -10.28 -6.35
N LYS A 61 17.14 -9.72 -7.33
CA LYS A 61 15.74 -10.06 -7.62
C LYS A 61 15.64 -10.82 -8.94
N PRO A 62 15.01 -12.02 -8.98
CA PRO A 62 15.00 -12.84 -10.18
C PRO A 62 14.14 -12.20 -11.29
N GLY A 63 14.75 -11.93 -12.44
CA GLY A 63 14.11 -11.34 -13.62
C GLY A 63 13.72 -9.86 -13.50
N LEU A 64 13.92 -9.24 -12.34
CA LEU A 64 13.55 -7.84 -12.06
C LEU A 64 14.75 -6.90 -12.17
N VAL A 65 14.45 -5.61 -12.36
CA VAL A 65 15.46 -4.55 -12.25
C VAL A 65 16.00 -4.52 -10.82
N ASP A 66 17.32 -4.49 -10.68
CA ASP A 66 18.00 -4.31 -9.41
C ASP A 66 19.36 -3.61 -9.59
N ARG A 67 20.23 -3.61 -8.57
CA ARG A 67 21.56 -2.96 -8.65
C ARG A 67 22.51 -3.63 -9.64
N ARG A 68 22.24 -4.86 -10.08
CA ARG A 68 23.03 -5.58 -11.08
C ARG A 68 22.71 -5.16 -12.51
N GLY A 69 21.48 -4.64 -12.75
CA GLY A 69 21.05 -4.19 -14.08
C GLY A 69 19.54 -4.26 -14.30
N SER A 70 19.17 -4.36 -15.56
CA SER A 70 17.78 -4.27 -16.03
C SER A 70 16.97 -5.57 -15.90
N GLY A 71 17.56 -6.65 -15.40
CA GLY A 71 16.89 -7.95 -15.32
C GLY A 71 16.41 -8.44 -16.69
N ALA A 72 15.15 -8.80 -16.79
CA ALA A 72 14.50 -9.27 -18.03
C ALA A 72 14.02 -8.12 -18.96
N HIS A 73 14.37 -6.87 -18.65
CA HIS A 73 13.97 -5.69 -19.42
C HIS A 73 15.10 -5.16 -20.30
N SER A 74 14.71 -4.57 -21.44
CA SER A 74 15.63 -3.83 -22.32
C SER A 74 15.48 -2.30 -22.21
N ASP A 75 14.40 -1.86 -21.56
CA ASP A 75 13.94 -0.47 -21.50
C ASP A 75 13.93 0.12 -20.08
N LEU A 76 14.06 -0.70 -19.03
CA LEU A 76 14.09 -0.28 -17.66
C LEU A 76 15.51 -0.24 -17.09
N SER A 77 15.75 0.72 -16.19
CA SER A 77 16.97 0.80 -15.37
C SER A 77 16.64 1.19 -13.94
N LEU A 78 17.56 0.91 -13.00
CA LEU A 78 17.40 1.29 -11.61
C LEU A 78 17.24 2.82 -11.43
N ASP A 79 17.99 3.61 -12.19
CA ASP A 79 17.90 5.08 -12.12
C ASP A 79 16.54 5.58 -12.60
N LEU A 80 15.96 4.93 -13.62
CA LEU A 80 14.63 5.26 -14.11
C LEU A 80 13.55 4.89 -13.05
N MET A 81 13.71 3.76 -12.37
CA MET A 81 12.84 3.36 -11.25
C MET A 81 12.91 4.37 -10.10
N ARG A 82 14.11 4.77 -9.69
CA ARG A 82 14.31 5.79 -8.65
C ARG A 82 13.70 7.15 -9.02
N LEU A 83 13.94 7.61 -10.25
CA LEU A 83 13.36 8.86 -10.74
C LEU A 83 11.83 8.81 -10.68
N SER A 84 11.25 7.74 -11.20
CA SER A 84 9.81 7.52 -11.18
C SER A 84 9.25 7.50 -9.76
N ALA A 85 9.84 6.75 -8.83
CA ALA A 85 9.41 6.72 -7.43
C ALA A 85 9.40 8.10 -6.78
N THR A 86 10.44 8.91 -7.05
CA THR A 86 10.58 10.26 -6.48
C THR A 86 9.50 11.22 -7.00
N VAL A 87 9.20 11.21 -8.31
CA VAL A 87 8.22 12.14 -8.89
C VAL A 87 6.77 11.77 -8.54
N LEU A 88 6.52 10.56 -8.04
CA LEU A 88 5.21 10.12 -7.58
C LEU A 88 4.85 10.61 -6.17
N GLU A 89 5.81 10.99 -5.34
CA GLU A 89 5.58 11.40 -3.95
C GLU A 89 4.54 12.52 -3.79
N PRO A 90 4.53 13.61 -4.58
CA PRO A 90 3.49 14.63 -4.48
C PRO A 90 2.05 14.11 -4.71
N TYR A 91 1.89 13.11 -5.56
CA TYR A 91 0.59 12.48 -5.81
C TYR A 91 0.17 11.58 -4.63
N PHE A 92 1.11 10.91 -3.98
CA PHE A 92 0.85 10.18 -2.76
C PHE A 92 0.46 11.14 -1.61
N VAL A 93 1.07 12.32 -1.51
CA VAL A 93 0.60 13.39 -0.59
C VAL A 93 -0.83 13.78 -0.91
N ALA A 94 -1.16 14.00 -2.19
CA ALA A 94 -2.50 14.38 -2.60
C ALA A 94 -3.54 13.29 -2.26
N MET A 95 -3.25 12.01 -2.56
CA MET A 95 -4.12 10.88 -2.22
C MET A 95 -4.34 10.76 -0.71
N SER A 96 -3.27 10.90 0.09
CA SER A 96 -3.35 10.91 1.54
C SER A 96 -4.22 12.05 2.04
N SER A 97 -3.91 13.28 1.65
CA SER A 97 -4.61 14.50 2.10
C SER A 97 -6.10 14.48 1.74
N THR A 98 -6.43 13.98 0.56
CA THR A 98 -7.83 13.83 0.11
C THR A 98 -8.62 12.84 0.97
N SER A 99 -7.93 11.88 1.61
CA SER A 99 -8.56 10.77 2.35
C SER A 99 -8.71 11.02 3.85
N VAL A 100 -8.03 12.02 4.42
CA VAL A 100 -8.04 12.29 5.86
C VAL A 100 -9.46 12.51 6.38
N GLY A 101 -9.88 11.70 7.36
CA GLY A 101 -11.18 11.83 8.02
C GLY A 101 -12.41 11.57 7.16
N ARG A 102 -12.24 11.07 5.93
CA ARG A 102 -13.35 10.78 4.99
C ARG A 102 -13.78 9.33 5.03
N ASP A 103 -15.02 9.09 4.70
CA ASP A 103 -15.53 7.72 4.50
C ASP A 103 -15.12 7.16 3.14
N ALA A 104 -15.07 5.81 3.05
CA ALA A 104 -14.82 5.13 1.78
C ALA A 104 -16.12 5.14 0.95
N ASP A 105 -16.29 6.18 0.15
CA ASP A 105 -17.42 6.37 -0.75
C ASP A 105 -17.00 6.50 -2.22
N SER A 106 -17.97 6.53 -3.11
CA SER A 106 -17.72 6.63 -4.55
C SER A 106 -17.08 7.97 -4.95
N VAL A 107 -17.32 9.04 -4.18
CA VAL A 107 -16.73 10.35 -4.45
C VAL A 107 -15.22 10.30 -4.17
N LEU A 108 -14.84 9.81 -2.98
CA LEU A 108 -13.43 9.59 -2.65
C LEU A 108 -12.76 8.69 -3.69
N ARG A 109 -13.40 7.57 -4.07
CA ARG A 109 -12.86 6.65 -5.08
C ARG A 109 -12.58 7.33 -6.42
N GLN A 110 -13.48 8.21 -6.87
CA GLN A 110 -13.33 8.94 -8.13
C GLN A 110 -12.23 10.01 -8.06
N GLU A 111 -12.10 10.70 -6.94
CA GLU A 111 -11.02 11.68 -6.71
C GLU A 111 -9.65 10.98 -6.68
N LEU A 112 -9.52 9.87 -5.96
CA LEU A 112 -8.29 9.05 -5.95
C LEU A 112 -7.93 8.54 -7.33
N ALA A 113 -8.92 8.13 -8.12
CA ALA A 113 -8.69 7.70 -9.49
C ALA A 113 -8.23 8.83 -10.40
N ALA A 114 -8.74 10.05 -10.21
CA ALA A 114 -8.28 11.22 -10.96
C ALA A 114 -6.82 11.53 -10.64
N ILE A 115 -6.46 11.57 -9.35
CA ILE A 115 -5.07 11.78 -8.91
C ILE A 115 -4.16 10.67 -9.44
N GLY A 116 -4.60 9.40 -9.41
CA GLY A 116 -3.85 8.27 -9.95
C GLY A 116 -3.56 8.38 -11.44
N ARG A 117 -4.52 8.82 -12.24
CA ARG A 117 -4.33 9.07 -13.68
C ARG A 117 -3.34 10.19 -13.96
N GLU A 118 -3.36 11.26 -13.17
CA GLU A 118 -2.37 12.34 -13.28
C GLU A 118 -0.97 11.82 -12.92
N ALA A 119 -0.86 10.99 -11.87
CA ALA A 119 0.38 10.34 -11.49
C ALA A 119 0.92 9.43 -12.60
N GLU A 120 0.05 8.60 -13.22
CA GLU A 120 0.43 7.78 -14.38
C GLU A 120 0.91 8.64 -15.55
N CYS A 121 0.23 9.73 -15.86
CA CYS A 121 0.63 10.67 -16.92
C CYS A 121 2.03 11.26 -16.67
N LEU A 122 2.30 11.69 -15.43
CA LEU A 122 3.63 12.21 -15.07
C LEU A 122 4.68 11.11 -15.15
N MET A 123 4.41 9.92 -14.61
CA MET A 123 5.30 8.77 -14.70
C MET A 123 5.71 8.51 -16.15
N TYR A 124 4.74 8.36 -17.07
CA TYR A 124 5.05 8.14 -18.49
C TYR A 124 5.81 9.29 -19.13
N LYS A 125 5.54 10.54 -18.73
CA LYS A 125 6.24 11.71 -19.23
C LYS A 125 7.72 11.69 -18.85
N VAL A 126 8.04 11.43 -17.58
CA VAL A 126 9.43 11.45 -17.08
C VAL A 126 10.23 10.21 -17.48
N THR A 127 9.53 9.10 -17.76
CA THR A 127 10.13 7.83 -18.18
C THR A 127 10.13 7.64 -19.71
N CYS A 128 9.82 8.68 -20.47
CA CYS A 128 9.74 8.62 -21.94
C CYS A 128 8.79 7.52 -22.46
N GLY A 129 7.65 7.33 -21.80
CA GLY A 129 6.63 6.36 -22.17
C GLY A 129 6.80 4.95 -21.57
N ILE A 130 7.80 4.74 -20.74
CA ILE A 130 8.07 3.45 -20.11
C ILE A 130 7.23 3.29 -18.83
N ASN A 131 6.57 2.15 -18.70
CA ASN A 131 5.84 1.81 -17.48
C ASN A 131 6.80 1.31 -16.40
N THR A 132 6.95 2.08 -15.34
CA THR A 132 7.77 1.74 -14.15
C THR A 132 6.94 1.30 -12.96
N HIS A 133 5.92 2.10 -12.56
CA HIS A 133 5.19 1.94 -11.30
C HIS A 133 3.66 2.06 -11.45
N LYS A 134 3.10 1.72 -12.61
CA LYS A 134 1.64 1.85 -12.80
C LYS A 134 0.83 1.01 -11.81
N GLY A 135 1.29 -0.22 -11.54
CA GLY A 135 0.67 -1.10 -10.55
C GLY A 135 0.80 -0.52 -9.13
N ASP A 136 1.95 0.04 -8.81
CA ASP A 136 2.20 0.67 -7.51
C ASP A 136 1.37 1.94 -7.28
N ILE A 137 1.17 2.78 -8.30
CA ILE A 137 0.27 3.94 -8.20
C ILE A 137 -1.12 3.49 -7.74
N TRP A 138 -1.61 2.38 -8.27
CA TRP A 138 -2.88 1.78 -7.86
C TRP A 138 -2.80 1.20 -6.44
N ASN A 139 -1.86 0.31 -6.18
CA ASN A 139 -1.74 -0.42 -4.92
C ASN A 139 -1.43 0.51 -3.76
N LEU A 140 -0.33 1.28 -3.86
CA LEU A 140 0.07 2.21 -2.80
C LEU A 140 -0.89 3.36 -2.65
N GLY A 141 -1.47 3.87 -3.75
CA GLY A 141 -2.49 4.92 -3.70
C GLY A 141 -3.69 4.54 -2.84
N LEU A 142 -4.20 3.32 -2.98
CA LEU A 142 -5.30 2.79 -2.16
C LEU A 142 -4.88 2.55 -0.71
N LEU A 143 -3.70 1.99 -0.48
CA LEU A 143 -3.18 1.72 0.87
C LEU A 143 -2.89 3.01 1.63
N ILE A 144 -2.31 4.02 0.98
CA ILE A 144 -2.08 5.37 1.54
C ILE A 144 -3.42 6.02 1.90
N ALA A 145 -4.39 5.99 0.98
CA ALA A 145 -5.72 6.54 1.21
C ALA A 145 -6.38 5.88 2.44
N ALA A 146 -6.27 4.56 2.56
CA ALA A 146 -6.80 3.82 3.70
C ALA A 146 -6.08 4.19 5.00
N ALA A 147 -4.74 4.22 5.00
CA ALA A 147 -3.92 4.55 6.17
C ALA A 147 -4.13 6.00 6.65
N ALA A 148 -4.41 6.94 5.74
CA ALA A 148 -4.61 8.35 6.06
C ALA A 148 -5.92 8.63 6.80
N ARG A 149 -6.91 7.75 6.73
CA ARG A 149 -8.25 7.99 7.28
C ARG A 149 -8.29 8.06 8.81
N ARG A 150 -7.43 7.29 9.49
CA ARG A 150 -7.33 7.24 10.96
C ARG A 150 -5.87 7.16 11.39
N GLU A 151 -5.57 7.65 12.59
CA GLU A 151 -4.20 7.69 13.11
C GLU A 151 -3.67 6.32 13.57
N SER A 152 -4.55 5.45 14.05
CA SER A 152 -4.19 4.11 14.51
C SER A 152 -5.04 3.07 13.81
N GLN A 153 -4.40 2.19 13.07
CA GLN A 153 -5.03 1.08 12.34
C GLN A 153 -4.03 -0.07 12.24
N THR A 154 -4.53 -1.27 12.40
CA THR A 154 -3.75 -2.48 12.05
C THR A 154 -3.57 -2.58 10.54
N VAL A 155 -2.54 -3.29 10.10
CA VAL A 155 -2.32 -3.58 8.68
C VAL A 155 -3.55 -4.22 8.02
N ARG A 156 -4.23 -5.14 8.72
CA ARG A 156 -5.45 -5.79 8.20
C ARG A 156 -6.60 -4.80 8.03
N GLU A 157 -6.76 -3.84 8.92
CA GLU A 157 -7.77 -2.78 8.79
C GLU A 157 -7.45 -1.85 7.62
N ILE A 158 -6.18 -1.44 7.45
CA ILE A 158 -5.76 -0.63 6.30
C ILE A 158 -6.06 -1.38 5.00
N ALA A 159 -5.65 -2.63 4.88
CA ALA A 159 -5.87 -3.47 3.70
C ALA A 159 -7.38 -3.68 3.41
N ALA A 160 -8.18 -3.92 4.44
CA ALA A 160 -9.64 -4.07 4.30
C ALA A 160 -10.32 -2.79 3.80
N VAL A 161 -9.90 -1.63 4.33
CA VAL A 161 -10.40 -0.31 3.89
C VAL A 161 -9.96 -0.01 2.46
N ALA A 162 -8.70 -0.27 2.10
CA ALA A 162 -8.22 -0.13 0.73
C ALA A 162 -9.04 -1.01 -0.23
N GLY A 163 -9.33 -2.24 0.16
CA GLY A 163 -10.21 -3.15 -0.58
C GLY A 163 -11.64 -2.62 -0.73
N ALA A 164 -12.19 -2.01 0.32
CA ALA A 164 -13.51 -1.38 0.24
C ALA A 164 -13.53 -0.23 -0.78
N ILE A 165 -12.50 0.63 -0.80
CA ILE A 165 -12.33 1.70 -1.78
C ILE A 165 -12.16 1.12 -3.20
N ALA A 166 -11.35 0.07 -3.36
CA ALA A 166 -11.09 -0.57 -4.66
C ALA A 166 -12.35 -1.13 -5.33
N ARG A 167 -13.31 -1.63 -4.55
CA ARG A 167 -14.59 -2.17 -5.04
C ARG A 167 -15.58 -1.11 -5.49
N LEU A 168 -15.40 0.16 -5.10
CA LEU A 168 -16.29 1.24 -5.50
C LEU A 168 -16.08 1.62 -6.97
N PRO A 169 -17.15 2.02 -7.68
CA PRO A 169 -17.07 2.37 -9.10
C PRO A 169 -16.28 3.66 -9.32
N ASP A 170 -15.47 3.66 -10.37
CA ASP A 170 -14.88 4.87 -10.93
C ASP A 170 -15.83 5.53 -11.94
N ARG A 171 -15.52 6.74 -12.38
CA ARG A 171 -16.19 7.35 -13.53
C ARG A 171 -15.91 6.53 -14.79
N PRO A 172 -16.89 6.40 -15.69
CA PRO A 172 -16.63 5.77 -16.98
C PRO A 172 -15.43 6.43 -17.67
N GLN A 173 -14.51 5.62 -18.12
CA GLN A 173 -13.35 6.04 -18.91
C GLN A 173 -13.45 5.47 -20.32
N PRO A 174 -12.86 6.11 -21.34
CA PRO A 174 -12.69 5.46 -22.64
C PRO A 174 -12.01 4.09 -22.43
N GLU A 175 -12.56 3.06 -23.08
CA GLU A 175 -12.03 1.69 -22.99
C GLU A 175 -10.67 1.61 -23.71
N LEU A 176 -9.60 1.81 -22.93
CA LEU A 176 -8.25 1.41 -23.34
C LEU A 176 -7.99 0.02 -22.75
N ILE A 177 -7.93 -0.98 -23.62
CA ILE A 177 -7.60 -2.35 -23.21
C ILE A 177 -6.15 -2.37 -22.70
N THR A 178 -6.00 -2.64 -21.40
CA THR A 178 -4.68 -2.77 -20.77
C THR A 178 -4.15 -4.20 -20.89
N HIS A 179 -2.84 -4.39 -20.67
CA HIS A 179 -2.24 -5.73 -20.58
C HIS A 179 -2.93 -6.59 -19.51
N GLY A 180 -3.30 -5.99 -18.36
CA GLY A 180 -4.06 -6.66 -17.31
C GLY A 180 -5.46 -7.11 -17.75
N ASP A 181 -6.14 -6.34 -18.62
CA ASP A 181 -7.44 -6.74 -19.18
C ASP A 181 -7.28 -7.91 -20.17
N MET A 182 -6.22 -7.89 -20.98
CA MET A 182 -5.90 -9.01 -21.89
C MET A 182 -5.63 -10.30 -21.12
N VAL A 183 -4.82 -10.22 -20.05
CA VAL A 183 -4.50 -11.37 -19.20
C VAL A 183 -5.75 -11.90 -18.47
N ARG A 184 -6.57 -11.01 -17.93
CA ARG A 184 -7.83 -11.38 -17.26
C ARG A 184 -8.75 -12.11 -18.22
N ASN A 185 -8.92 -11.61 -19.45
CA ASN A 185 -9.79 -12.22 -20.44
C ASN A 185 -9.26 -13.60 -20.90
N ARG A 186 -7.94 -13.79 -20.93
CA ARG A 186 -7.33 -15.03 -21.42
C ARG A 186 -7.15 -16.09 -20.33
N TYR A 187 -6.79 -15.68 -19.12
CA TYR A 187 -6.35 -16.59 -18.04
C TYR A 187 -7.22 -16.51 -16.79
N GLY A 188 -8.16 -15.57 -16.70
CA GLY A 188 -8.96 -15.35 -15.51
C GLY A 188 -8.24 -14.68 -14.34
N ALA A 189 -6.95 -14.34 -14.50
CA ALA A 189 -6.17 -13.70 -13.45
C ALA A 189 -6.61 -12.25 -13.23
N THR A 190 -6.91 -11.88 -11.99
CA THR A 190 -7.53 -10.60 -11.64
C THR A 190 -6.53 -9.45 -11.47
N GLY A 191 -5.22 -9.77 -11.32
CA GLY A 191 -4.11 -8.83 -11.21
C GLY A 191 -4.27 -7.84 -10.05
N ALA A 192 -3.65 -6.67 -10.15
CA ALA A 192 -3.65 -5.64 -9.12
C ALA A 192 -5.06 -5.18 -8.70
N ARG A 193 -6.04 -5.18 -9.61
CA ARG A 193 -7.43 -4.83 -9.27
C ARG A 193 -8.08 -5.87 -8.37
N GLY A 194 -7.89 -7.16 -8.67
CA GLY A 194 -8.41 -8.25 -7.85
C GLY A 194 -7.70 -8.32 -6.51
N GLU A 195 -6.38 -8.16 -6.49
CA GLU A 195 -5.58 -8.10 -5.29
C GLU A 195 -6.09 -7.01 -4.33
N ALA A 196 -6.21 -5.78 -4.82
CA ALA A 196 -6.72 -4.69 -4.01
C ALA A 196 -8.18 -4.93 -3.56
N SER A 197 -9.07 -5.35 -4.46
CA SER A 197 -10.49 -5.57 -4.12
C SER A 197 -10.69 -6.64 -3.05
N ASN A 198 -9.77 -7.61 -2.94
CA ASN A 198 -9.76 -8.65 -1.92
C ASN A 198 -9.00 -8.25 -0.64
N GLY A 199 -8.52 -7.00 -0.53
CA GLY A 199 -7.82 -6.53 0.66
C GLY A 199 -6.38 -7.00 0.74
N PHE A 200 -5.69 -7.10 -0.39
CA PHE A 200 -4.27 -7.42 -0.50
C PHE A 200 -3.87 -8.75 0.17
N PRO A 201 -4.53 -9.89 -0.17
CA PRO A 201 -4.28 -11.16 0.50
C PRO A 201 -2.82 -11.61 0.39
N HIS A 202 -2.16 -11.43 -0.78
CA HIS A 202 -0.76 -11.86 -0.92
C HIS A 202 0.20 -11.00 -0.08
N VAL A 203 -0.12 -9.74 0.18
CA VAL A 203 0.65 -8.88 1.09
C VAL A 203 0.43 -9.30 2.54
N VAL A 204 -0.86 -9.43 2.95
CA VAL A 204 -1.25 -9.64 4.36
C VAL A 204 -0.98 -11.05 4.84
N GLU A 205 -1.13 -12.06 3.98
CA GLU A 205 -1.06 -13.48 4.36
C GLU A 205 0.27 -14.15 3.99
N PHE A 206 1.05 -13.55 3.07
CA PHE A 206 2.32 -14.12 2.61
C PHE A 206 3.49 -13.15 2.78
N GLY A 207 3.47 -11.96 2.19
CA GLY A 207 4.58 -11.02 2.24
C GLY A 207 4.95 -10.57 3.65
N LEU A 208 3.99 -10.01 4.39
CA LEU A 208 4.20 -9.53 5.76
C LEU A 208 4.56 -10.64 6.76
N PRO A 209 3.89 -11.81 6.78
CA PRO A 209 4.27 -12.90 7.68
C PRO A 209 5.70 -13.37 7.43
N MET A 210 6.11 -13.59 6.19
CA MET A 210 7.47 -14.00 5.86
C MET A 210 8.51 -12.95 6.28
N LEU A 211 8.26 -11.67 5.99
CA LEU A 211 9.14 -10.56 6.40
C LEU A 211 9.36 -10.56 7.92
N ARG A 212 8.30 -10.73 8.69
CA ARG A 212 8.33 -10.74 10.16
C ARG A 212 8.99 -12.00 10.72
N GLU A 213 8.72 -13.16 10.13
CA GLU A 213 9.35 -14.44 10.50
C GLU A 213 10.87 -14.37 10.34
N ARG A 214 11.36 -13.87 9.20
CA ARG A 214 12.80 -13.74 8.94
C ARG A 214 13.47 -12.72 9.87
N ARG A 215 12.79 -11.63 10.21
CA ARG A 215 13.29 -10.68 11.23
C ARG A 215 13.34 -11.31 12.62
N ALA A 216 12.32 -12.07 13.02
CA ALA A 216 12.33 -12.81 14.29
C ALA A 216 13.48 -13.82 14.35
N ALA A 217 13.84 -14.42 13.22
CA ALA A 217 15.01 -15.27 13.06
C ALA A 217 16.35 -14.49 12.98
N LYS A 218 16.31 -13.13 13.11
CA LYS A 218 17.49 -12.24 13.06
C LYS A 218 18.25 -12.29 11.73
N CYS A 219 17.58 -12.58 10.63
CA CYS A 219 18.15 -12.43 9.29
C CYS A 219 18.40 -10.96 8.96
N SER A 220 19.31 -10.71 8.01
CA SER A 220 19.50 -9.35 7.48
C SER A 220 18.22 -8.87 6.78
N GLU A 221 18.01 -7.55 6.75
CA GLU A 221 16.81 -6.95 6.12
C GLU A 221 16.72 -7.31 4.62
N GLU A 222 17.85 -7.47 3.94
CA GLU A 222 17.91 -7.95 2.55
C GLU A 222 17.32 -9.37 2.43
N ILE A 223 17.74 -10.30 3.29
CA ILE A 223 17.18 -11.67 3.31
C ILE A 223 15.68 -11.63 3.63
N CYS A 224 15.27 -10.83 4.61
CA CYS A 224 13.87 -10.71 5.00
C CYS A 224 12.99 -10.26 3.83
N ARG A 225 13.42 -9.25 3.07
CA ARG A 225 12.70 -8.74 1.90
C ARG A 225 12.75 -9.66 0.70
N LEU A 226 13.88 -10.34 0.45
CA LEU A 226 13.98 -11.31 -0.64
C LEU A 226 13.08 -12.52 -0.38
N ASP A 227 13.06 -13.05 0.84
CA ASP A 227 12.18 -14.17 1.16
C ASP A 227 10.69 -13.75 1.16
N ALA A 228 10.38 -12.49 1.53
CA ALA A 228 9.03 -11.94 1.38
C ALA A 228 8.61 -11.83 -0.09
N LEU A 229 9.51 -11.37 -0.98
CA LEU A 229 9.27 -11.38 -2.43
C LEU A 229 8.99 -12.79 -2.94
N LEU A 230 9.83 -13.75 -2.58
CA LEU A 230 9.68 -15.15 -2.97
C LEU A 230 8.37 -15.75 -2.46
N SER A 231 7.96 -15.40 -1.23
CA SER A 231 6.69 -15.85 -0.66
C SER A 231 5.51 -15.33 -1.48
N VAL A 232 5.53 -14.06 -1.89
CA VAL A 232 4.51 -13.51 -2.80
C VAL A 232 4.57 -14.17 -4.17
N MET A 233 5.77 -14.30 -4.78
CA MET A 233 5.96 -14.93 -6.09
C MET A 233 5.45 -16.36 -6.17
N SER A 234 5.54 -17.13 -5.06
CA SER A 234 5.08 -18.52 -5.02
C SER A 234 3.55 -18.64 -5.05
N GLN A 235 2.80 -17.56 -4.75
CA GLN A 235 1.35 -17.61 -4.58
C GLN A 235 0.58 -16.79 -5.65
N VAL A 236 1.08 -15.61 -6.03
CA VAL A 236 0.34 -14.68 -6.87
C VAL A 236 0.26 -15.15 -8.33
N ASP A 237 -0.91 -14.96 -8.96
CA ASP A 237 -1.06 -15.09 -10.41
C ASP A 237 -0.60 -13.79 -11.08
N ASP A 238 0.73 -13.63 -11.18
CA ASP A 238 1.38 -12.41 -11.67
C ASP A 238 1.00 -12.13 -13.12
N THR A 239 0.25 -11.05 -13.35
CA THR A 239 -0.23 -10.68 -14.69
C THR A 239 0.88 -10.21 -15.62
N CYS A 240 2.00 -9.72 -15.08
CA CYS A 240 3.18 -9.37 -15.89
C CYS A 240 3.85 -10.63 -16.44
N VAL A 241 3.95 -11.68 -15.60
CA VAL A 241 4.47 -13.00 -16.02
C VAL A 241 3.55 -13.65 -17.05
N LEU A 242 2.23 -13.68 -16.78
CA LEU A 242 1.24 -14.24 -17.70
C LEU A 242 1.23 -13.53 -19.05
N TYR A 243 1.37 -12.21 -19.06
CA TYR A 243 1.42 -11.42 -20.29
C TYR A 243 2.64 -11.75 -21.13
N ARG A 244 3.83 -11.93 -20.51
CA ARG A 244 5.10 -12.15 -21.19
C ARG A 244 5.33 -13.60 -21.60
N GLY A 245 4.93 -14.56 -20.79
CA GLY A 245 5.28 -15.97 -21.00
C GLY A 245 4.17 -16.99 -20.76
N GLY A 246 2.93 -16.53 -20.50
CA GLY A 246 1.78 -17.40 -20.32
C GLY A 246 1.84 -18.27 -19.04
N SER A 247 1.02 -19.34 -19.02
CA SER A 247 0.90 -20.21 -17.86
C SER A 247 2.16 -21.01 -17.55
N GLU A 248 2.97 -21.37 -18.54
CA GLU A 248 4.24 -22.06 -18.31
C GLU A 248 5.24 -21.19 -17.55
N ALA A 249 5.32 -19.89 -17.94
CA ALA A 249 6.14 -18.93 -17.22
C ALA A 249 5.67 -18.71 -15.79
N LEU A 250 4.35 -18.62 -15.58
CA LEU A 250 3.80 -18.52 -14.23
C LEU A 250 4.15 -19.73 -13.37
N THR A 251 4.02 -20.93 -13.91
CA THR A 251 4.42 -22.17 -13.22
C THR A 251 5.91 -22.14 -12.86
N LEU A 252 6.78 -21.74 -13.80
CA LEU A 252 8.22 -21.60 -13.55
C LEU A 252 8.53 -20.64 -12.41
N VAL A 253 7.90 -19.46 -12.39
CA VAL A 253 8.10 -18.44 -11.35
C VAL A 253 7.64 -18.97 -10.00
N LYS A 254 6.42 -19.54 -9.92
CA LYS A 254 5.84 -20.04 -8.66
C LYS A 254 6.67 -21.20 -8.10
N SER A 255 6.93 -22.23 -8.91
CA SER A 255 7.69 -23.40 -8.46
C SER A 255 9.15 -23.07 -8.13
N GLY A 256 9.77 -22.15 -8.88
CA GLY A 256 11.13 -21.69 -8.61
C GLY A 256 11.21 -20.92 -7.28
N ALA A 257 10.28 -20.03 -7.02
CA ALA A 257 10.21 -19.28 -5.74
C ALA A 257 9.96 -20.25 -4.56
N GLU A 258 9.03 -21.19 -4.70
CA GLU A 258 8.76 -22.21 -3.68
C GLU A 258 9.99 -23.06 -3.39
N ALA A 259 10.69 -23.54 -4.43
CA ALA A 259 11.91 -24.34 -4.26
C ALA A 259 13.01 -23.59 -3.50
N ILE A 260 13.19 -22.30 -3.75
CA ILE A 260 14.15 -21.46 -3.02
C ILE A 260 13.76 -21.36 -1.54
N LEU A 261 12.49 -21.12 -1.24
CA LEU A 261 12.00 -21.06 0.14
C LEU A 261 12.17 -22.39 0.87
N MET A 262 11.84 -23.51 0.23
CA MET A 262 12.03 -24.85 0.78
C MET A 262 13.50 -25.20 1.02
N ALA A 263 14.42 -24.64 0.24
CA ALA A 263 15.87 -24.76 0.43
C ALA A 263 16.42 -23.90 1.60
N GLY A 264 15.54 -23.25 2.37
CA GLY A 264 15.92 -22.38 3.49
C GLY A 264 15.96 -20.89 3.14
N GLY A 265 15.36 -20.50 2.03
CA GLY A 265 15.30 -19.10 1.55
C GLY A 265 16.63 -18.62 0.99
N TYR A 266 16.71 -17.31 0.69
CA TYR A 266 17.94 -16.68 0.18
C TYR A 266 19.09 -16.72 1.20
N GLY A 267 18.80 -16.86 2.48
CA GLY A 267 19.81 -17.00 3.53
C GLY A 267 20.66 -18.27 3.45
N SER A 268 20.24 -19.30 2.73
CA SER A 268 20.96 -20.55 2.56
C SER A 268 21.82 -20.57 1.29
N ALA A 269 22.94 -21.30 1.32
CA ALA A 269 23.80 -21.45 0.13
C ALA A 269 23.06 -22.16 -1.03
N HIS A 270 22.19 -23.13 -0.70
CA HIS A 270 21.37 -23.81 -1.70
C HIS A 270 20.30 -22.89 -2.29
N GLY A 271 19.60 -22.13 -1.46
CA GLY A 271 18.63 -21.13 -1.92
C GLY A 271 19.25 -20.05 -2.82
N GLN A 272 20.47 -19.59 -2.50
CA GLN A 272 21.21 -18.66 -3.37
C GLN A 272 21.56 -19.26 -4.74
N THR A 273 21.85 -20.56 -4.79
CA THR A 273 22.09 -21.25 -6.05
C THR A 273 20.83 -21.31 -6.89
N LEU A 274 19.71 -21.77 -6.32
CA LEU A 274 18.42 -21.83 -6.99
C LEU A 274 17.94 -20.43 -7.43
N MET A 275 18.20 -19.39 -6.63
CA MET A 275 17.88 -18.00 -7.00
C MET A 275 18.62 -17.57 -8.29
N ARG A 276 19.91 -17.89 -8.40
CA ARG A 276 20.70 -17.57 -9.61
C ARG A 276 20.20 -18.35 -10.82
N GLU A 277 19.82 -19.61 -10.65
CA GLU A 277 19.26 -20.43 -11.70
C GLU A 277 17.92 -19.88 -12.21
N LEU A 278 17.02 -19.54 -11.28
CA LEU A 278 15.73 -18.92 -11.62
C LEU A 278 15.94 -17.57 -12.32
N ASP A 279 16.80 -16.70 -11.78
CA ASP A 279 17.13 -15.40 -12.39
C ASP A 279 17.62 -15.55 -13.84
N GLY A 280 18.57 -16.46 -14.08
CA GLY A 280 19.08 -16.74 -15.44
C GLY A 280 17.98 -17.23 -16.38
N GLN A 281 17.07 -18.10 -15.92
CA GLN A 281 15.95 -18.58 -16.74
C GLN A 281 14.96 -17.49 -17.08
N LEU A 282 14.64 -16.61 -16.12
CA LEU A 282 13.70 -15.51 -16.32
C LEU A 282 14.27 -14.44 -17.26
N ILE A 283 15.54 -14.07 -17.10
CA ILE A 283 16.23 -13.13 -18.00
C ILE A 283 16.27 -13.68 -19.43
N ALA A 284 16.67 -14.95 -19.62
CA ALA A 284 16.76 -15.56 -20.95
C ALA A 284 15.41 -15.62 -21.68
N ARG A 285 14.29 -15.63 -20.94
CA ARG A 285 12.93 -15.69 -21.49
C ARG A 285 12.20 -14.35 -21.47
N HIS A 286 12.87 -13.27 -21.07
CA HIS A 286 12.29 -11.93 -20.92
C HIS A 286 11.07 -11.90 -19.98
N ILE A 287 11.09 -12.73 -18.93
CA ILE A 287 10.02 -12.84 -17.92
C ILE A 287 10.39 -11.98 -16.73
N SER A 288 9.51 -11.04 -16.36
CA SER A 288 9.66 -10.17 -15.20
C SER A 288 8.44 -10.28 -14.31
N PRO A 289 8.59 -10.68 -13.02
CA PRO A 289 7.49 -10.79 -12.07
C PRO A 289 7.14 -9.41 -11.46
N GLY A 290 6.73 -8.45 -12.30
CA GLY A 290 6.47 -7.07 -11.90
C GLY A 290 5.32 -6.93 -10.91
N GLY A 291 4.26 -7.72 -11.05
CA GLY A 291 3.16 -7.72 -10.08
C GLY A 291 3.59 -8.17 -8.68
N SER A 292 4.54 -9.11 -8.61
CA SER A 292 5.13 -9.54 -7.32
C SER A 292 5.99 -8.45 -6.70
N ALA A 293 6.71 -7.68 -7.53
CA ALA A 293 7.51 -6.52 -7.10
C ALA A 293 6.60 -5.41 -6.51
N ASP A 294 5.50 -5.07 -7.19
CA ASP A 294 4.50 -4.13 -6.69
C ASP A 294 3.97 -4.55 -5.30
N LEU A 295 3.72 -5.85 -5.10
CA LEU A 295 3.25 -6.36 -3.81
C LEU A 295 4.33 -6.40 -2.73
N LEU A 296 5.61 -6.52 -3.11
CA LEU A 296 6.71 -6.34 -2.16
C LEU A 296 6.79 -4.87 -1.70
N ALA A 297 6.66 -3.90 -2.61
CA ALA A 297 6.61 -2.49 -2.25
C ALA A 297 5.45 -2.19 -1.30
N ALA A 298 4.26 -2.76 -1.57
CA ALA A 298 3.11 -2.69 -0.67
C ALA A 298 3.38 -3.34 0.70
N THR A 299 4.10 -4.47 0.73
CA THR A 299 4.52 -5.16 1.97
C THR A 299 5.44 -4.28 2.80
N ILE A 300 6.47 -3.70 2.18
CA ILE A 300 7.43 -2.80 2.84
C ILE A 300 6.71 -1.55 3.38
N PHE A 301 5.81 -0.97 2.59
CA PHE A 301 5.03 0.20 3.01
C PHE A 301 4.18 -0.09 4.25
N LEU A 302 3.37 -1.14 4.23
CA LEU A 302 2.48 -1.48 5.34
C LEU A 302 3.26 -1.86 6.61
N ASP A 303 4.35 -2.60 6.49
CA ASP A 303 5.23 -2.92 7.61
C ASP A 303 5.82 -1.66 8.24
N THR A 304 6.27 -0.71 7.41
CA THR A 304 6.86 0.53 7.90
C THR A 304 5.80 1.43 8.57
N VAL A 305 4.60 1.53 8.00
CA VAL A 305 3.48 2.27 8.61
C VAL A 305 3.13 1.71 9.98
N GLU A 306 3.07 0.40 10.14
CA GLU A 306 2.78 -0.24 11.43
C GLU A 306 3.88 0.04 12.47
N ARG A 307 5.15 0.00 12.06
CA ARG A 307 6.28 0.28 12.94
C ARG A 307 6.28 1.74 13.42
N GLU A 308 6.08 2.69 12.50
CA GLU A 308 5.94 4.11 12.82
C GLU A 308 4.80 4.38 13.82
N GLN A 309 3.66 3.73 13.62
CA GLN A 309 2.53 3.86 14.55
C GLN A 309 2.87 3.32 15.95
N ASN A 310 3.56 2.20 16.02
CA ASN A 310 3.97 1.59 17.28
C ASN A 310 5.04 2.43 18.02
N GLU A 311 5.94 3.11 17.30
CA GLU A 311 6.93 4.02 17.89
C GLU A 311 6.24 5.25 18.48
N ILE A 312 5.33 5.89 17.73
CA ILE A 312 4.55 7.03 18.22
C ILE A 312 3.73 6.66 19.48
N ALA A 313 3.12 5.48 19.51
CA ALA A 313 2.34 5.02 20.66
C ALA A 313 3.20 4.82 21.91
N LYS A 314 4.44 4.29 21.76
CA LYS A 314 5.40 4.13 22.87
C LYS A 314 5.87 5.47 23.43
N ASP A 315 6.14 6.43 22.56
CA ASP A 315 6.55 7.77 23.00
C ASP A 315 5.45 8.45 23.81
N GLN A 316 4.20 8.32 23.39
CA GLN A 316 3.04 8.89 24.12
C GLN A 316 2.86 8.25 25.48
N SER A 317 2.97 6.92 25.62
CA SER A 317 2.85 6.23 26.90
C SER A 317 3.99 6.57 27.89
N GLY A 318 5.20 6.79 27.40
CA GLY A 318 6.35 7.19 28.21
C GLY A 318 6.28 8.63 28.77
N TRP A 319 5.44 9.50 28.17
CA TRP A 319 5.16 10.83 28.72
C TRP A 319 4.12 10.80 29.83
N GLU A 320 3.07 10.00 29.69
CA GLU A 320 2.00 9.84 30.71
C GLU A 320 2.55 9.24 32.02
N GLU A 321 3.52 8.32 31.95
CA GLU A 321 4.18 7.76 33.15
C GLU A 321 5.07 8.76 33.87
N ARG A 322 5.66 9.75 33.19
CA ARG A 322 6.50 10.79 33.79
C ARG A 322 5.71 11.92 34.43
N ASP A 323 4.60 12.31 33.84
CA ASP A 323 3.70 13.36 34.39
C ASP A 323 2.84 12.85 35.53
N GLY A 324 2.58 11.54 35.63
CA GLY A 324 1.87 10.91 36.74
C GLY A 324 2.71 10.63 37.98
N ALA A 325 4.05 10.81 37.90
CA ALA A 325 5.00 10.57 39.00
C ALA A 325 5.52 11.86 39.67
N ALA A 326 5.02 13.04 39.26
CA ALA A 326 5.32 14.36 39.84
C ALA A 326 4.13 14.87 40.65
#